data_0566d241dd6f9c9198ac71b6ed53c6b6
#
_entry.id   0566d241dd6f9c9198ac71b6ed53c6b6
#
_cell.length_a   1.000
_cell.length_b   1.000
_cell.length_c   1.000
_cell.angle_alpha   90.00
_cell.angle_beta   90.00
_cell.angle_gamma   90.00
#
_symmetry.space_group_name_H-M   'P 1'
#
loop_
_entity.id
_entity.type
_entity.pdbx_description
1 polymer ?
#
loop_
_entity_poly.entity_id
_entity_poly.type
_entity_poly.pdbx_seq_one_letter_code
_entity_poly.pdbx_strand_id
1 'polypeptide(L)'
;MPHALAQDEVEVDPGVVVITEPPPELEPPPAEAPPAEPPPEQPPPQPEKPKESLGHLRVGGGIGFGFSTGFITIGISPQVSYIFKRIVEPGVALRYEYTKDRIPIPEVTWHTYGGSIFVRIFPIQQFFVIVEGELINTGWKQGGFTSPRITLGNLLLGGGLVMGVGKGAFVATSLKIAVFRNAFYPSAFPIISVGGGYAF
;
A
#
# COMPACT_ATOMS: atom_id res chain seq x y z
N MET A 1 22.79 3.86 -47.22
CA MET A 1 23.58 5.08 -47.55
C MET A 1 24.45 5.38 -46.36
N PRO A 2 25.80 5.25 -46.46
CA PRO A 2 26.70 5.54 -45.33
C PRO A 2 27.20 6.99 -45.45
N HIS A 3 27.16 7.70 -44.35
CA HIS A 3 27.79 9.01 -44.21
C HIS A 3 29.25 8.84 -43.78
N ALA A 4 30.12 9.42 -44.54
CA ALA A 4 31.55 9.49 -44.36
C ALA A 4 31.92 10.42 -43.19
N LEU A 5 32.91 9.97 -42.38
CA LEU A 5 33.63 10.80 -41.44
C LEU A 5 34.74 11.56 -42.14
N ALA A 6 34.71 12.88 -42.01
CA ALA A 6 35.81 13.74 -42.45
C ALA A 6 36.95 13.66 -41.41
N GLN A 7 38.15 13.41 -41.88
CA GLN A 7 39.40 13.54 -41.15
C GLN A 7 39.92 14.96 -41.31
N ASP A 8 40.11 15.67 -40.21
CA ASP A 8 40.85 16.95 -40.19
C ASP A 8 42.35 16.64 -40.15
N GLU A 9 43.02 16.99 -41.21
CA GLU A 9 44.46 17.00 -41.31
C GLU A 9 45.00 18.25 -40.58
N VAL A 10 45.85 18.04 -39.58
CA VAL A 10 46.57 19.10 -38.89
C VAL A 10 47.89 19.37 -39.65
N GLU A 11 47.94 20.52 -40.28
CA GLU A 11 49.10 21.04 -40.98
C GLU A 11 50.18 21.50 -39.94
N VAL A 12 51.34 20.89 -40.00
CA VAL A 12 52.51 21.21 -39.15
C VAL A 12 53.42 22.16 -39.86
N ASP A 13 53.57 23.37 -39.32
CA ASP A 13 54.43 24.43 -39.83
C ASP A 13 55.93 24.13 -39.44
N PRO A 14 56.87 24.01 -40.35
CA PRO A 14 58.31 23.77 -40.09
C PRO A 14 59.08 25.09 -39.99
N GLY A 15 59.32 25.60 -38.78
CA GLY A 15 60.20 26.76 -38.71
C GLY A 15 60.34 27.44 -37.35
N VAL A 16 60.61 26.76 -36.29
CA VAL A 16 61.10 27.41 -35.07
C VAL A 16 62.32 26.66 -34.52
N VAL A 17 63.48 27.29 -34.67
CA VAL A 17 64.72 26.85 -34.02
C VAL A 17 64.67 27.27 -32.55
N VAL A 18 64.48 26.34 -31.66
CA VAL A 18 64.53 26.59 -30.22
C VAL A 18 65.97 26.35 -29.74
N ILE A 19 66.61 27.44 -29.30
CA ILE A 19 67.90 27.40 -28.59
C ILE A 19 67.65 26.89 -27.19
N THR A 20 68.11 25.67 -26.88
CA THR A 20 67.93 25.05 -25.57
C THR A 20 69.05 25.56 -24.63
N GLU A 21 68.67 26.38 -23.67
CA GLU A 21 69.55 26.62 -22.50
C GLU A 21 69.59 25.34 -21.65
N PRO A 22 70.79 25.04 -21.03
CA PRO A 22 70.90 23.91 -20.14
C PRO A 22 70.02 24.10 -18.88
N PRO A 23 69.33 23.10 -18.43
CA PRO A 23 68.50 23.22 -17.25
C PRO A 23 69.29 23.49 -16.00
N PRO A 24 68.78 24.33 -15.07
CA PRO A 24 69.45 24.56 -13.77
C PRO A 24 69.50 23.24 -12.98
N GLU A 25 70.61 23.01 -12.36
CA GLU A 25 70.85 21.87 -11.48
C GLU A 25 69.85 21.88 -10.33
N LEU A 26 68.93 20.91 -10.34
CA LEU A 26 67.90 20.73 -9.33
C LEU A 26 68.59 20.33 -7.99
N GLU A 27 68.42 21.13 -6.97
CA GLU A 27 68.74 20.74 -5.60
C GLU A 27 67.98 19.47 -5.22
N PRO A 28 68.60 18.52 -4.49
CA PRO A 28 67.88 17.31 -4.10
C PRO A 28 66.67 17.66 -3.20
N PRO A 29 65.51 17.06 -3.41
CA PRO A 29 64.35 17.36 -2.60
C PRO A 29 64.64 17.03 -1.13
N PRO A 30 64.08 17.83 -0.19
CA PRO A 30 64.15 17.54 1.23
C PRO A 30 63.59 16.15 1.53
N ALA A 31 64.30 15.40 2.38
CA ALA A 31 63.87 14.06 2.77
C ALA A 31 62.42 14.06 3.23
N GLU A 32 61.62 13.28 2.56
CA GLU A 32 60.19 13.07 2.92
C GLU A 32 60.12 12.61 4.38
N ALA A 33 59.34 13.35 5.18
CA ALA A 33 58.99 12.91 6.51
C ALA A 33 58.26 11.56 6.44
N PRO A 34 58.51 10.63 7.37
CA PRO A 34 57.84 9.33 7.36
C PRO A 34 56.31 9.53 7.31
N PRO A 35 55.59 8.72 6.53
CA PRO A 35 54.14 8.82 6.44
C PRO A 35 53.50 8.74 7.83
N ALA A 36 52.64 9.71 8.15
CA ALA A 36 51.88 9.68 9.38
C ALA A 36 51.04 8.35 9.41
N GLU A 37 51.14 7.63 10.51
CA GLU A 37 50.33 6.43 10.70
C GLU A 37 48.87 6.76 10.47
N PRO A 38 48.14 5.96 9.68
CA PRO A 38 46.71 6.17 9.45
C PRO A 38 45.99 6.18 10.80
N PRO A 39 45.00 7.07 11.00
CA PRO A 39 44.17 7.06 12.21
C PRO A 39 43.56 5.68 12.39
N PRO A 40 43.43 5.16 13.62
CA PRO A 40 42.84 3.86 13.87
C PRO A 40 41.47 3.82 13.22
N GLU A 41 41.27 2.84 12.33
CA GLU A 41 39.96 2.61 11.67
C GLU A 41 38.88 2.44 12.74
N GLN A 42 37.95 3.38 12.78
CA GLN A 42 36.77 3.23 13.63
C GLN A 42 36.04 1.97 13.17
N PRO A 43 35.68 1.06 14.08
CA PRO A 43 34.91 -0.13 13.71
C PRO A 43 33.64 0.33 12.95
N PRO A 44 33.30 -0.32 11.85
CA PRO A 44 32.13 0.05 11.06
C PRO A 44 30.93 0.13 12.00
N PRO A 45 30.07 1.15 11.88
CA PRO A 45 28.90 1.29 12.72
C PRO A 45 28.10 -0.01 12.62
N GLN A 46 27.96 -0.69 13.77
CA GLN A 46 27.17 -1.91 13.83
C GLN A 46 25.76 -1.55 13.35
N PRO A 47 25.20 -2.31 12.41
CA PRO A 47 23.83 -2.06 11.97
C PRO A 47 22.96 -2.11 13.22
N GLU A 48 22.34 -0.98 13.56
CA GLU A 48 21.39 -0.90 14.66
C GLU A 48 20.35 -2.00 14.42
N LYS A 49 20.26 -2.95 15.34
CA LYS A 49 19.22 -3.96 15.30
C LYS A 49 17.89 -3.22 15.21
N PRO A 50 17.03 -3.51 14.20
CA PRO A 50 15.75 -2.84 14.09
C PRO A 50 15.06 -2.96 15.45
N LYS A 51 14.72 -1.83 16.07
CA LYS A 51 13.90 -1.83 17.28
C LYS A 51 12.66 -2.62 16.93
N GLU A 52 12.49 -3.81 17.50
CA GLU A 52 11.28 -4.61 17.34
C GLU A 52 10.11 -3.77 17.89
N SER A 53 9.44 -3.07 17.00
CA SER A 53 8.21 -2.41 17.38
C SER A 53 7.19 -3.51 17.66
N LEU A 54 6.68 -3.56 18.88
CA LEU A 54 5.72 -4.56 19.35
C LEU A 54 4.45 -4.59 18.48
N GLY A 55 4.20 -3.54 17.72
CA GLY A 55 3.10 -3.45 16.78
C GLY A 55 2.88 -2.03 16.26
N HIS A 56 1.97 -1.90 15.33
CA HIS A 56 1.59 -0.64 14.69
C HIS A 56 0.07 -0.47 14.66
N LEU A 57 -0.39 0.73 14.99
CA LEU A 57 -1.78 1.12 14.79
C LEU A 57 -2.01 1.38 13.30
N ARG A 58 -3.09 0.86 12.75
CA ARG A 58 -3.55 1.12 11.39
C ARG A 58 -4.92 1.77 11.41
N VAL A 59 -5.04 2.87 10.72
CA VAL A 59 -6.32 3.56 10.50
C VAL A 59 -6.56 3.62 8.99
N GLY A 60 -7.73 3.23 8.58
CA GLY A 60 -8.03 3.19 7.15
C GLY A 60 -9.51 2.94 6.90
N GLY A 61 -9.81 2.44 5.73
CA GLY A 61 -11.16 2.09 5.34
C GLY A 61 -11.24 1.70 3.89
N GLY A 62 -12.44 1.30 3.48
CA GLY A 62 -12.76 0.96 2.11
C GLY A 62 -13.91 1.79 1.57
N ILE A 63 -13.95 1.91 0.26
CA ILE A 63 -15.08 2.42 -0.49
C ILE A 63 -15.58 1.26 -1.36
N GLY A 64 -16.86 0.98 -1.32
CA GLY A 64 -17.52 -0.02 -2.15
C GLY A 64 -18.39 0.64 -3.19
N PHE A 65 -18.30 0.17 -4.43
CA PHE A 65 -19.20 0.53 -5.50
C PHE A 65 -19.77 -0.74 -6.12
N GLY A 66 -21.08 -0.78 -6.29
CA GLY A 66 -21.76 -1.82 -7.02
C GLY A 66 -22.72 -1.19 -8.02
N PHE A 67 -22.72 -1.69 -9.23
CA PHE A 67 -23.69 -1.26 -10.25
C PHE A 67 -24.11 -2.42 -11.12
N SER A 68 -25.34 -2.40 -11.52
CA SER A 68 -25.94 -3.32 -12.49
C SER A 68 -26.99 -2.56 -13.28
N THR A 69 -27.60 -3.21 -14.24
CA THR A 69 -28.61 -2.60 -15.11
C THR A 69 -29.77 -1.96 -14.35
N GLY A 70 -30.03 -2.37 -13.12
CA GLY A 70 -31.14 -1.87 -12.29
C GLY A 70 -30.74 -1.23 -10.98
N PHE A 71 -29.56 -1.46 -10.45
CA PHE A 71 -29.19 -0.93 -9.14
C PHE A 71 -27.82 -0.24 -9.10
N ILE A 72 -27.70 0.67 -8.17
CA ILE A 72 -26.45 1.35 -7.80
C ILE A 72 -26.26 1.20 -6.30
N THR A 73 -25.09 0.76 -5.89
CA THR A 73 -24.69 0.67 -4.49
C THR A 73 -23.42 1.51 -4.25
N ILE A 74 -23.42 2.29 -3.20
CA ILE A 74 -22.25 3.04 -2.73
C ILE A 74 -22.10 2.76 -1.25
N GLY A 75 -20.90 2.36 -0.82
CA GLY A 75 -20.59 2.05 0.57
C GLY A 75 -19.26 2.62 1.01
N ILE A 76 -19.18 2.91 2.30
CA ILE A 76 -17.94 3.28 3.00
C ILE A 76 -17.76 2.39 4.22
N SER A 77 -16.50 2.06 4.53
CA SER A 77 -16.18 1.21 5.68
C SER A 77 -14.90 1.66 6.37
N PRO A 78 -14.96 2.72 7.21
CA PRO A 78 -13.82 3.11 8.05
C PRO A 78 -13.46 1.97 9.01
N GLN A 79 -12.16 1.77 9.25
CA GLN A 79 -11.65 0.71 10.12
C GLN A 79 -10.44 1.17 10.92
N VAL A 80 -10.27 0.57 12.09
CA VAL A 80 -9.11 0.73 12.96
C VAL A 80 -8.64 -0.67 13.35
N SER A 81 -7.33 -0.90 13.29
CA SER A 81 -6.72 -2.19 13.62
C SER A 81 -5.35 -1.99 14.24
N TYR A 82 -4.86 -3.03 14.90
CA TYR A 82 -3.53 -3.05 15.47
C TYR A 82 -2.79 -4.31 15.01
N ILE A 83 -1.66 -4.14 14.34
CA ILE A 83 -0.86 -5.27 13.87
C ILE A 83 0.20 -5.65 14.89
N PHE A 84 0.15 -6.88 15.39
CA PHE A 84 1.12 -7.47 16.31
C PHE A 84 2.19 -8.23 15.52
N LYS A 85 3.46 -7.92 15.78
CA LYS A 85 4.62 -8.65 15.22
C LYS A 85 4.52 -8.91 13.70
N ARG A 86 3.74 -8.11 12.97
CA ARG A 86 3.44 -8.28 11.53
C ARG A 86 2.75 -9.60 11.16
N ILE A 87 2.18 -10.29 12.15
CA ILE A 87 1.57 -11.61 11.94
C ILE A 87 0.05 -11.55 12.16
N VAL A 88 -0.41 -10.89 13.20
CA VAL A 88 -1.83 -10.85 13.57
C VAL A 88 -2.30 -9.41 13.67
N GLU A 89 -3.43 -9.13 13.07
CA GLU A 89 -4.05 -7.80 13.03
C GLU A 89 -5.54 -7.91 13.43
N PRO A 90 -5.89 -7.81 14.73
CA PRO A 90 -7.26 -7.57 15.14
C PRO A 90 -7.67 -6.14 14.81
N GLY A 91 -8.96 -5.98 14.53
CA GLY A 91 -9.52 -4.66 14.22
C GLY A 91 -11.03 -4.62 14.30
N VAL A 92 -11.53 -3.40 14.16
CA VAL A 92 -12.96 -3.09 14.09
C VAL A 92 -13.23 -2.23 12.87
N ALA A 93 -14.38 -2.40 12.27
CA ALA A 93 -14.82 -1.57 11.17
C ALA A 93 -16.28 -1.15 11.38
N LEU A 94 -16.60 0.02 10.86
CA LEU A 94 -17.98 0.46 10.66
C LEU A 94 -18.31 0.32 9.19
N ARG A 95 -19.59 0.19 8.89
CA ARG A 95 -20.08 0.08 7.51
C ARG A 95 -21.32 0.94 7.33
N TYR A 96 -21.34 1.70 6.25
CA TYR A 96 -22.53 2.33 5.74
C TYR A 96 -22.62 2.04 4.24
N GLU A 97 -23.82 1.63 3.79
CA GLU A 97 -24.09 1.32 2.39
C GLU A 97 -25.45 1.86 2.00
N TYR A 98 -25.47 2.55 0.88
CA TYR A 98 -26.65 3.04 0.22
C TYR A 98 -26.83 2.31 -1.10
N THR A 99 -27.98 1.65 -1.28
CA THR A 99 -28.36 0.96 -2.53
C THR A 99 -29.65 1.56 -3.05
N LYS A 100 -29.65 1.89 -4.33
CA LYS A 100 -30.84 2.33 -5.06
C LYS A 100 -31.15 1.33 -6.16
N ASP A 101 -32.34 0.72 -6.11
CA ASP A 101 -32.85 -0.17 -7.13
C ASP A 101 -33.95 0.56 -7.93
N ARG A 102 -33.76 0.62 -9.24
CA ARG A 102 -34.61 1.33 -10.19
C ARG A 102 -35.58 0.44 -10.94
N ILE A 103 -35.41 -0.88 -10.84
CA ILE A 103 -36.26 -1.83 -11.58
C ILE A 103 -37.72 -1.86 -11.05
N PRO A 104 -37.95 -1.91 -9.71
CA PRO A 104 -39.27 -1.76 -9.18
C PRO A 104 -39.80 -0.34 -9.35
N ILE A 105 -41.06 -0.19 -9.75
CA ILE A 105 -41.74 1.11 -9.82
C ILE A 105 -42.83 1.14 -8.73
N PRO A 106 -42.73 2.04 -7.72
CA PRO A 106 -41.69 3.03 -7.48
C PRO A 106 -40.36 2.41 -7.06
N GLU A 107 -39.27 3.19 -7.31
CA GLU A 107 -37.89 2.79 -6.98
C GLU A 107 -37.74 2.43 -5.48
N VAL A 108 -36.86 1.47 -5.19
CA VAL A 108 -36.52 1.06 -3.81
C VAL A 108 -35.17 1.59 -3.42
N THR A 109 -35.10 2.19 -2.24
CA THR A 109 -33.83 2.61 -1.64
C THR A 109 -33.57 1.84 -0.36
N TRP A 110 -32.33 1.34 -0.25
CA TRP A 110 -31.87 0.61 0.93
C TRP A 110 -30.80 1.42 1.66
N HIS A 111 -30.90 1.44 2.97
CA HIS A 111 -29.88 1.99 3.85
C HIS A 111 -29.42 0.91 4.81
N THR A 112 -28.17 0.49 4.67
CA THR A 112 -27.56 -0.52 5.50
C THR A 112 -26.44 0.13 6.30
N TYR A 113 -26.43 -0.07 7.59
CA TYR A 113 -25.33 0.31 8.46
C TYR A 113 -25.01 -0.81 9.43
N GLY A 114 -23.79 -0.85 9.89
CA GLY A 114 -23.36 -1.91 10.77
C GLY A 114 -21.94 -1.70 11.28
N GLY A 115 -21.46 -2.73 11.91
CA GLY A 115 -20.07 -2.81 12.37
C GLY A 115 -19.60 -4.23 12.34
N SER A 116 -18.30 -4.39 12.31
CA SER A 116 -17.65 -5.69 12.34
C SER A 116 -16.42 -5.67 13.23
N ILE A 117 -16.11 -6.84 13.75
CA ILE A 117 -14.82 -7.15 14.36
C ILE A 117 -14.13 -8.14 13.45
N PHE A 118 -12.84 -7.99 13.25
CA PHE A 118 -12.10 -8.88 12.38
C PHE A 118 -10.72 -9.20 12.94
N VAL A 119 -10.19 -10.33 12.49
CA VAL A 119 -8.79 -10.71 12.69
C VAL A 119 -8.22 -11.08 11.34
N ARG A 120 -7.10 -10.44 10.98
CA ARG A 120 -6.27 -10.82 9.85
C ARG A 120 -5.03 -11.52 10.34
N ILE A 121 -4.65 -12.60 9.68
CA ILE A 121 -3.42 -13.35 9.93
C ILE A 121 -2.59 -13.27 8.67
N PHE A 122 -1.34 -12.85 8.80
CA PHE A 122 -0.39 -12.68 7.70
C PHE A 122 0.61 -13.85 7.67
N PRO A 123 0.34 -14.92 6.92
CA PRO A 123 1.33 -15.98 6.73
C PRO A 123 2.56 -15.49 5.96
N ILE A 124 2.36 -14.50 5.10
CA ILE A 124 3.40 -13.79 4.34
C ILE A 124 3.06 -12.29 4.44
N GLN A 125 4.06 -11.41 4.42
CA GLN A 125 3.88 -9.97 4.65
C GLN A 125 2.83 -9.28 3.77
N GLN A 126 2.59 -9.81 2.59
CA GLN A 126 1.66 -9.22 1.60
C GLN A 126 0.30 -9.93 1.58
N PHE A 127 0.22 -11.17 2.06
CA PHE A 127 -0.98 -11.98 2.06
C PHE A 127 -1.58 -12.08 3.45
N PHE A 128 -2.89 -11.99 3.55
CA PHE A 128 -3.60 -12.25 4.80
C PHE A 128 -4.81 -13.16 4.58
N VAL A 129 -5.11 -13.91 5.61
CA VAL A 129 -6.41 -14.58 5.79
C VAL A 129 -7.21 -13.74 6.78
N ILE A 130 -8.50 -13.61 6.57
CA ILE A 130 -9.39 -12.81 7.41
C ILE A 130 -10.57 -13.65 7.90
N VAL A 131 -10.88 -13.47 9.18
CA VAL A 131 -12.12 -13.90 9.82
C VAL A 131 -12.79 -12.63 10.32
N GLU A 132 -14.04 -12.39 9.95
CA GLU A 132 -14.78 -11.17 10.28
C GLU A 132 -16.19 -11.52 10.75
N GLY A 133 -16.53 -11.11 11.98
CA GLY A 133 -17.90 -11.15 12.51
C GLY A 133 -18.58 -9.81 12.24
N GLU A 134 -19.68 -9.81 11.52
CA GLU A 134 -20.41 -8.62 11.08
C GLU A 134 -21.82 -8.59 11.68
N LEU A 135 -22.26 -7.42 12.15
CA LEU A 135 -23.63 -7.10 12.48
C LEU A 135 -24.09 -5.94 11.60
N ILE A 136 -25.11 -6.17 10.80
CA ILE A 136 -25.69 -5.17 9.90
C ILE A 136 -27.17 -4.94 10.24
N ASN A 137 -27.58 -3.69 10.11
CA ASN A 137 -28.97 -3.26 10.26
C ASN A 137 -29.41 -2.65 8.92
N THR A 138 -30.37 -3.26 8.27
CA THR A 138 -30.82 -2.88 6.94
C THR A 138 -32.32 -2.61 6.91
N GLY A 139 -32.72 -1.71 6.06
CA GLY A 139 -34.12 -1.38 5.79
C GLY A 139 -34.27 -0.67 4.46
N TRP A 140 -35.44 -0.72 3.89
CA TRP A 140 -35.75 -0.15 2.58
C TRP A 140 -36.91 0.85 2.63
N LYS A 141 -36.96 1.72 1.63
CA LYS A 141 -38.05 2.67 1.39
C LYS A 141 -38.51 2.54 -0.06
N GLN A 142 -39.83 2.53 -0.27
CA GLN A 142 -40.45 2.43 -1.60
C GLN A 142 -41.77 3.23 -1.59
N GLY A 143 -41.94 4.19 -2.49
CA GLY A 143 -43.21 4.88 -2.73
C GLY A 143 -43.86 5.48 -1.47
N GLY A 144 -43.06 5.98 -0.51
CA GLY A 144 -43.56 6.51 0.77
C GLY A 144 -43.70 5.46 1.88
N PHE A 145 -43.61 4.17 1.58
CA PHE A 145 -43.55 3.10 2.58
C PHE A 145 -42.10 2.92 3.08
N THR A 146 -41.95 2.69 4.39
CA THR A 146 -40.67 2.36 5.03
C THR A 146 -40.80 0.99 5.67
N SER A 147 -39.91 0.07 5.33
CA SER A 147 -39.88 -1.26 5.96
C SER A 147 -39.44 -1.18 7.41
N PRO A 148 -39.86 -2.10 8.27
CA PRO A 148 -39.17 -2.36 9.52
C PRO A 148 -37.70 -2.68 9.23
N ARG A 149 -36.81 -2.18 10.09
CA ARG A 149 -35.39 -2.51 9.98
C ARG A 149 -35.13 -3.88 10.61
N ILE A 150 -34.27 -4.63 9.98
CA ILE A 150 -33.84 -5.94 10.48
C ILE A 150 -32.35 -5.93 10.77
N THR A 151 -31.97 -6.57 11.86
CA THR A 151 -30.56 -6.77 12.22
C THR A 151 -30.17 -8.20 11.88
N LEU A 152 -29.08 -8.34 11.14
CA LEU A 152 -28.54 -9.61 10.68
C LEU A 152 -27.08 -9.74 11.13
N GLY A 153 -26.73 -10.91 11.68
CA GLY A 153 -25.36 -11.28 11.97
C GLY A 153 -24.80 -12.20 10.91
N ASN A 154 -23.53 -12.08 10.63
CA ASN A 154 -22.83 -12.98 9.73
C ASN A 154 -21.38 -13.20 10.13
N LEU A 155 -20.83 -14.30 9.64
CA LEU A 155 -19.41 -14.63 9.70
C LEU A 155 -18.89 -14.63 8.28
N LEU A 156 -17.86 -13.83 8.02
CA LEU A 156 -17.18 -13.74 6.74
C LEU A 156 -15.80 -14.37 6.86
N LEU A 157 -15.45 -15.22 5.91
CA LEU A 157 -14.12 -15.81 5.79
C LEU A 157 -13.53 -15.41 4.45
N GLY A 158 -12.24 -15.17 4.42
CA GLY A 158 -11.59 -14.78 3.17
C GLY A 158 -10.11 -14.59 3.28
N GLY A 159 -9.58 -13.92 2.29
CA GLY A 159 -8.18 -13.56 2.23
C GLY A 159 -7.97 -12.36 1.33
N GLY A 160 -6.74 -11.84 1.32
CA GLY A 160 -6.44 -10.69 0.52
C GLY A 160 -4.96 -10.36 0.45
N LEU A 161 -4.70 -9.24 -0.19
CA LEU A 161 -3.38 -8.68 -0.39
C LEU A 161 -3.30 -7.31 0.28
N VAL A 162 -2.15 -7.02 0.86
CA VAL A 162 -1.79 -5.69 1.36
C VAL A 162 -0.49 -5.26 0.68
N MET A 163 -0.49 -4.05 0.16
CA MET A 163 0.69 -3.43 -0.47
C MET A 163 0.97 -2.08 0.19
N GLY A 164 2.21 -1.87 0.61
CA GLY A 164 2.68 -0.56 1.08
C GLY A 164 2.83 0.42 -0.08
N VAL A 165 2.34 1.64 0.11
CA VAL A 165 2.42 2.73 -0.87
C VAL A 165 3.12 3.92 -0.22
N GLY A 166 4.45 3.85 -0.12
CA GLY A 166 5.25 4.90 0.52
C GLY A 166 5.36 4.77 2.05
N LYS A 167 5.64 5.89 2.73
CA LYS A 167 5.91 5.91 4.18
C LYS A 167 4.63 5.73 4.98
N GLY A 168 4.31 4.49 5.37
CA GLY A 168 3.18 4.17 6.25
C GLY A 168 1.83 4.02 5.55
N ALA A 169 1.66 4.49 4.31
CA ALA A 169 0.43 4.28 3.56
C ALA A 169 0.35 2.84 3.00
N PHE A 170 -0.84 2.29 2.93
CA PHE A 170 -1.08 0.97 2.36
C PHE A 170 -2.39 0.92 1.58
N VAL A 171 -2.46 0.00 0.63
CA VAL A 171 -3.67 -0.41 -0.07
C VAL A 171 -3.90 -1.89 0.20
N ALA A 172 -5.15 -2.27 0.42
CA ALA A 172 -5.54 -3.64 0.67
C ALA A 172 -6.70 -4.04 -0.24
N THR A 173 -6.64 -5.25 -0.77
CA THR A 173 -7.74 -5.88 -1.48
C THR A 173 -8.09 -7.17 -0.79
N SER A 174 -9.36 -7.50 -0.69
CA SER A 174 -9.80 -8.77 -0.10
C SER A 174 -10.98 -9.38 -0.83
N LEU A 175 -11.01 -10.69 -0.79
CA LEU A 175 -12.11 -11.53 -1.25
C LEU A 175 -12.65 -12.28 -0.04
N LYS A 176 -13.93 -12.13 0.26
CA LYS A 176 -14.59 -12.75 1.41
C LYS A 176 -15.84 -13.49 0.96
N ILE A 177 -16.19 -14.55 1.67
CA ILE A 177 -17.44 -15.28 1.51
C ILE A 177 -18.22 -15.28 2.82
N ALA A 178 -19.53 -15.17 2.75
CA ALA A 178 -20.40 -15.32 3.89
C ALA A 178 -20.56 -16.81 4.23
N VAL A 179 -20.29 -17.17 5.50
CA VAL A 179 -20.43 -18.55 5.98
C VAL A 179 -21.91 -18.92 6.10
N PHE A 180 -22.74 -17.98 6.56
CA PHE A 180 -24.16 -18.18 6.72
C PHE A 180 -24.93 -17.43 5.63
N ARG A 181 -25.89 -18.10 5.02
CA ARG A 181 -26.83 -17.48 4.10
C ARG A 181 -27.92 -16.77 4.88
N ASN A 182 -28.18 -15.53 4.49
CA ASN A 182 -29.26 -14.73 5.06
C ASN A 182 -29.87 -13.81 3.99
N ALA A 183 -30.80 -12.97 4.37
CA ALA A 183 -31.49 -12.07 3.44
C ALA A 183 -30.54 -11.06 2.77
N PHE A 184 -29.42 -10.71 3.41
CA PHE A 184 -28.42 -9.81 2.85
C PHE A 184 -27.37 -10.54 1.98
N TYR A 185 -27.02 -11.76 2.38
CA TYR A 185 -26.12 -12.65 1.63
C TYR A 185 -26.86 -13.92 1.19
N PRO A 186 -27.73 -13.85 0.18
CA PRO A 186 -28.58 -14.98 -0.22
C PRO A 186 -27.80 -16.11 -0.90
N SER A 187 -26.63 -15.80 -1.41
CA SER A 187 -25.77 -16.75 -2.13
C SER A 187 -24.33 -16.64 -1.68
N ALA A 188 -23.54 -17.68 -1.96
CA ALA A 188 -22.11 -17.73 -1.64
C ALA A 188 -21.24 -16.91 -2.63
N PHE A 189 -21.75 -15.79 -3.15
CA PHE A 189 -20.94 -14.94 -4.00
C PHE A 189 -19.82 -14.27 -3.21
N PRO A 190 -18.63 -14.20 -3.79
CA PRO A 190 -17.53 -13.55 -3.15
C PRO A 190 -17.75 -12.03 -3.06
N ILE A 191 -17.44 -11.49 -1.89
CA ILE A 191 -17.45 -10.05 -1.61
C ILE A 191 -16.06 -9.52 -1.87
N ILE A 192 -15.91 -8.69 -2.89
CA ILE A 192 -14.65 -8.03 -3.19
C ILE A 192 -14.61 -6.69 -2.47
N SER A 193 -13.54 -6.43 -1.76
CA SER A 193 -13.35 -5.15 -1.05
C SER A 193 -11.98 -4.56 -1.41
N VAL A 194 -11.95 -3.25 -1.60
CA VAL A 194 -10.73 -2.49 -1.82
C VAL A 194 -10.72 -1.35 -0.80
N GLY A 195 -9.59 -1.15 -0.19
CA GLY A 195 -9.43 -0.11 0.81
C GLY A 195 -7.97 0.30 0.96
N GLY A 196 -7.74 1.24 1.83
CA GLY A 196 -6.41 1.72 2.14
C GLY A 196 -6.38 2.45 3.47
N GLY A 197 -5.19 2.86 3.88
CA GLY A 197 -5.02 3.54 5.15
C GLY A 197 -3.58 3.90 5.42
N TYR A 198 -3.35 4.23 6.69
CA TYR A 198 -2.04 4.63 7.19
C TYR A 198 -1.69 3.83 8.45
N ALA A 199 -0.43 3.41 8.54
CA ALA A 199 0.15 2.73 9.70
C ALA A 199 1.08 3.70 10.45
N PHE A 200 0.87 3.82 11.76
CA PHE A 200 1.61 4.71 12.67
C PHE A 200 2.64 3.95 13.47
#